data_f24f0971108b568ad7436d6db1ab7c88
#
_entry.id   f24f0971108b568ad7436d6db1ab7c88
#
_cell.length_a   1.000
_cell.length_b   1.000
_cell.length_c   1.000
_cell.angle_alpha   90.00
_cell.angle_beta   90.00
_cell.angle_gamma   90.00
#
_symmetry.space_group_name_H-M   'P 1'
#
loop_
_entity.id
_entity.type
_entity.pdbx_description
1 polymer ?
#
loop_
_entity_poly.entity_id
_entity_poly.type
_entity_poly.pdbx_seq_one_letter_code
_entity_poly.pdbx_strand_id
1 'polypeptide(L)'
;MGWFFKSEFFDFEFLRVIGTAPVQGAEIGECLEAVSRIKDGNIDSWYNVWTDLAGRAKTLGEEALQANDREAARWAFFRSSNYWRASEFFLHCTPSDPRLVRVFEQSVSCFKQAITLLDGPTMILEIPYEDIHLPGYLFLPPAHKRLSGGTPLIIHTGGFDSIGEELYFYVASGATERGYAVLIFDGPGQGAVLRHHDKPFRPDWEIVIGRVLDYVIDTLLPGPAAPYNIDPNAIAIFGASMGGYLALRGAADSRIRACVSCDGFYDMFDITRTRMPSWFINGWISSWISDAVFNWVVGCLSRQSFQLAWEFGHSMWVYGVATPADVMRRMQTFTLRLPDSKEFLRKIGGAVLVTGAKDTMYFAPEMNADRIFAKLQHLPESKKKLWVAEGVGQGGLQAKIGAIGIKQQRMFAWLDEQLQIRR
;
A
#
# COMPACT_ATOMS: atom_id res chain seq x y z
N MET A 1 -17.94 11.86 1.67
CA MET A 1 -17.55 12.06 0.26
C MET A 1 -18.81 12.11 -0.58
N GLY A 2 -19.02 11.41 -1.65
CA GLY A 2 -20.24 11.45 -2.45
C GLY A 2 -20.10 12.26 -3.73
N TRP A 3 -18.88 12.28 -4.31
CA TRP A 3 -18.64 12.96 -5.60
C TRP A 3 -19.11 12.14 -6.78
N PHE A 4 -18.99 10.81 -6.72
CA PHE A 4 -19.31 9.88 -7.80
C PHE A 4 -20.36 8.84 -7.37
N PHE A 5 -20.29 8.35 -6.13
CA PHE A 5 -21.19 7.36 -5.56
C PHE A 5 -21.77 7.83 -4.23
N LYS A 6 -22.95 7.34 -3.88
CA LYS A 6 -23.56 7.59 -2.54
C LYS A 6 -22.84 6.82 -1.45
N SER A 7 -22.36 5.61 -1.80
CA SER A 7 -21.50 4.82 -0.89
C SER A 7 -20.13 5.47 -0.79
N GLU A 8 -19.77 5.93 0.38
CA GLU A 8 -18.47 6.52 0.66
C GLU A 8 -17.32 5.53 0.36
N PHE A 9 -17.55 4.24 0.56
CA PHE A 9 -16.58 3.20 0.28
C PHE A 9 -16.34 2.99 -1.22
N PHE A 10 -17.42 2.98 -2.04
CA PHE A 10 -17.31 2.95 -3.51
C PHE A 10 -16.66 4.23 -4.05
N ASP A 11 -17.01 5.37 -3.48
CA ASP A 11 -16.46 6.68 -3.86
C ASP A 11 -14.95 6.74 -3.61
N PHE A 12 -14.51 6.27 -2.45
CA PHE A 12 -13.09 6.23 -2.09
C PHE A 12 -12.28 5.31 -3.02
N GLU A 13 -12.77 4.10 -3.29
CA GLU A 13 -12.08 3.16 -4.18
C GLU A 13 -12.07 3.64 -5.64
N PHE A 14 -13.11 4.33 -6.06
CA PHE A 14 -13.09 4.98 -7.37
C PHE A 14 -12.04 6.10 -7.46
N LEU A 15 -11.94 6.94 -6.43
CA LEU A 15 -10.91 7.96 -6.32
C LEU A 15 -9.50 7.36 -6.31
N ARG A 16 -9.33 6.18 -5.73
CA ARG A 16 -8.07 5.43 -5.75
C ARG A 16 -7.65 5.05 -7.17
N VAL A 17 -8.59 4.75 -8.05
CA VAL A 17 -8.33 4.49 -9.47
C VAL A 17 -8.05 5.78 -10.23
N ILE A 18 -9.01 6.72 -10.28
CA ILE A 18 -8.89 7.94 -11.08
C ILE A 18 -7.73 8.82 -10.61
N GLY A 19 -7.39 8.78 -9.31
CA GLY A 19 -6.27 9.51 -8.72
C GLY A 19 -4.90 9.09 -9.27
N THR A 20 -4.80 7.95 -9.98
CA THR A 20 -3.57 7.53 -10.65
C THR A 20 -3.41 8.06 -12.08
N ALA A 21 -4.40 8.79 -12.61
CA ALA A 21 -4.33 9.36 -13.96
C ALA A 21 -3.05 10.20 -14.22
N PRO A 22 -2.56 11.04 -13.29
CA PRO A 22 -1.33 11.80 -13.51
C PRO A 22 -0.07 10.95 -13.69
N VAL A 23 -0.13 9.66 -13.35
CA VAL A 23 0.99 8.71 -13.41
C VAL A 23 0.69 7.50 -14.28
N GLN A 24 -0.18 7.66 -15.28
CA GLN A 24 -0.53 6.67 -16.30
C GLN A 24 -1.34 5.45 -15.80
N GLY A 25 -1.82 5.47 -14.55
CA GLY A 25 -2.61 4.37 -13.98
C GLY A 25 -4.09 4.41 -14.32
N ALA A 26 -4.59 5.49 -14.91
CA ALA A 26 -5.98 5.64 -15.34
C ALA A 26 -6.11 6.68 -16.46
N GLU A 27 -7.21 6.61 -17.21
CA GLU A 27 -7.64 7.63 -18.15
C GLU A 27 -8.95 8.25 -17.64
N ILE A 28 -9.00 9.58 -17.55
CA ILE A 28 -10.16 10.28 -16.95
C ILE A 28 -11.46 9.95 -17.68
N GLY A 29 -11.45 9.90 -19.02
CA GLY A 29 -12.61 9.58 -19.82
C GLY A 29 -13.13 8.17 -19.56
N GLU A 30 -12.24 7.18 -19.45
CA GLU A 30 -12.59 5.78 -19.11
C GLU A 30 -13.17 5.69 -17.68
N CYS A 31 -12.62 6.45 -16.73
CA CYS A 31 -13.16 6.51 -15.37
C CYS A 31 -14.57 7.14 -15.33
N LEU A 32 -14.82 8.22 -16.10
CA LEU A 32 -16.15 8.82 -16.19
C LEU A 32 -17.16 7.87 -16.85
N GLU A 33 -16.74 7.10 -17.85
CA GLU A 33 -17.57 6.03 -18.41
C GLU A 33 -17.87 4.97 -17.34
N ALA A 34 -16.88 4.56 -16.53
CA ALA A 34 -17.08 3.61 -15.43
C ALA A 34 -18.17 4.08 -14.46
N VAL A 35 -18.09 5.33 -13.99
CA VAL A 35 -19.10 5.91 -13.07
C VAL A 35 -20.52 5.81 -13.66
N SER A 36 -20.67 6.10 -14.96
CA SER A 36 -22.00 6.08 -15.60
C SER A 36 -22.61 4.67 -15.69
N ARG A 37 -21.78 3.62 -15.61
CA ARG A 37 -22.17 2.21 -15.78
C ARG A 37 -22.23 1.43 -14.47
N ILE A 38 -21.43 1.81 -13.46
CA ILE A 38 -21.38 1.12 -12.17
C ILE A 38 -22.65 1.44 -11.38
N LYS A 39 -23.31 0.40 -10.89
CA LYS A 39 -24.42 0.53 -9.94
C LYS A 39 -23.84 0.60 -8.51
N ASP A 40 -24.13 1.70 -7.83
CA ASP A 40 -23.66 1.94 -6.46
C ASP A 40 -24.03 0.77 -5.53
N GLY A 41 -23.06 0.30 -4.74
CA GLY A 41 -23.22 -0.83 -3.84
C GLY A 41 -23.29 -2.21 -4.50
N ASN A 42 -23.13 -2.32 -5.82
CA ASN A 42 -23.23 -3.59 -6.55
C ASN A 42 -21.85 -4.09 -7.00
N ILE A 43 -21.39 -5.16 -6.36
CA ILE A 43 -20.06 -5.77 -6.59
C ILE A 43 -19.90 -6.26 -8.04
N ASP A 44 -20.90 -6.98 -8.54
CA ASP A 44 -20.82 -7.55 -9.89
C ASP A 44 -20.84 -6.46 -10.96
N SER A 45 -21.57 -5.37 -10.74
CA SER A 45 -21.52 -4.20 -11.61
C SER A 45 -20.14 -3.57 -11.63
N TRP A 46 -19.51 -3.39 -10.46
CA TRP A 46 -18.13 -2.90 -10.32
C TRP A 46 -17.15 -3.81 -11.06
N TYR A 47 -17.19 -5.09 -10.77
CA TYR A 47 -16.36 -6.10 -11.42
C TYR A 47 -16.49 -6.07 -12.94
N ASN A 48 -17.71 -6.15 -13.47
CA ASN A 48 -17.96 -6.24 -14.91
C ASN A 48 -17.50 -4.98 -15.66
N VAL A 49 -17.72 -3.80 -15.09
CA VAL A 49 -17.33 -2.53 -15.73
C VAL A 49 -15.80 -2.40 -15.78
N TRP A 50 -15.12 -2.65 -14.65
CA TRP A 50 -13.66 -2.53 -14.62
C TRP A 50 -12.97 -3.61 -15.46
N THR A 51 -13.50 -4.84 -15.51
CA THR A 51 -12.94 -5.89 -16.38
C THR A 51 -13.12 -5.57 -17.86
N ASP A 52 -14.25 -4.97 -18.26
CA ASP A 52 -14.47 -4.51 -19.64
C ASP A 52 -13.45 -3.41 -20.01
N LEU A 53 -13.31 -2.39 -19.17
CA LEU A 53 -12.33 -1.30 -19.39
C LEU A 53 -10.89 -1.81 -19.41
N ALA A 54 -10.54 -2.74 -18.51
CA ALA A 54 -9.22 -3.36 -18.49
C ALA A 54 -8.94 -4.13 -19.79
N GLY A 55 -9.90 -4.89 -20.29
CA GLY A 55 -9.78 -5.61 -21.56
C GLY A 55 -9.60 -4.66 -22.74
N ARG A 56 -10.39 -3.58 -22.82
CA ARG A 56 -10.26 -2.56 -23.87
C ARG A 56 -8.89 -1.87 -23.82
N ALA A 57 -8.43 -1.48 -22.64
CA ALA A 57 -7.10 -0.88 -22.48
C ALA A 57 -5.98 -1.84 -22.89
N LYS A 58 -6.11 -3.16 -22.58
CA LYS A 58 -5.16 -4.18 -23.04
C LYS A 58 -5.09 -4.25 -24.55
N THR A 59 -6.24 -4.31 -25.24
CA THR A 59 -6.30 -4.33 -26.72
C THR A 59 -5.64 -3.09 -27.31
N LEU A 60 -5.88 -1.90 -26.78
CA LEU A 60 -5.21 -0.67 -27.21
C LEU A 60 -3.68 -0.75 -27.04
N GLY A 61 -3.21 -1.36 -25.94
CA GLY A 61 -1.78 -1.59 -25.74
C GLY A 61 -1.18 -2.54 -26.76
N GLU A 62 -1.87 -3.62 -27.10
CA GLU A 62 -1.44 -4.58 -28.11
C GLU A 62 -1.40 -3.94 -29.52
N GLU A 63 -2.41 -3.16 -29.89
CA GLU A 63 -2.46 -2.38 -31.14
C GLU A 63 -1.30 -1.37 -31.22
N ALA A 64 -1.05 -0.64 -30.14
CA ALA A 64 0.05 0.32 -30.07
C ALA A 64 1.42 -0.35 -30.23
N LEU A 65 1.62 -1.54 -29.64
CA LEU A 65 2.85 -2.32 -29.85
C LEU A 65 3.03 -2.72 -31.32
N GLN A 66 1.95 -3.16 -31.98
CA GLN A 66 1.99 -3.49 -33.42
C GLN A 66 2.33 -2.26 -34.29
N ALA A 67 1.89 -1.09 -33.86
CA ALA A 67 2.18 0.19 -34.51
C ALA A 67 3.57 0.77 -34.13
N ASN A 68 4.36 0.10 -33.28
CA ASN A 68 5.60 0.57 -32.69
C ASN A 68 5.46 1.90 -31.89
N ASP A 69 4.27 2.19 -31.37
CA ASP A 69 4.02 3.30 -30.46
C ASP A 69 4.23 2.85 -29.00
N ARG A 70 5.50 2.92 -28.58
CA ARG A 70 5.94 2.51 -27.23
C ARG A 70 5.22 3.28 -26.11
N GLU A 71 5.00 4.58 -26.30
CA GLU A 71 4.36 5.43 -25.31
C GLU A 71 2.90 5.07 -25.12
N ALA A 72 2.13 4.98 -26.21
CA ALA A 72 0.73 4.59 -26.15
C ALA A 72 0.56 3.18 -25.56
N ALA A 73 1.43 2.23 -25.93
CA ALA A 73 1.44 0.88 -25.39
C ALA A 73 1.67 0.87 -23.86
N ARG A 74 2.68 1.61 -23.38
CA ARG A 74 2.98 1.72 -21.96
C ARG A 74 1.79 2.27 -21.16
N TRP A 75 1.20 3.36 -21.60
CA TRP A 75 0.03 3.96 -20.96
C TRP A 75 -1.15 3.02 -20.92
N ALA A 76 -1.41 2.34 -22.02
CA ALA A 76 -2.54 1.40 -22.11
C ALA A 76 -2.35 0.19 -21.19
N PHE A 77 -1.16 -0.42 -21.15
CA PHE A 77 -0.89 -1.55 -20.26
C PHE A 77 -0.90 -1.18 -18.78
N PHE A 78 -0.40 0.00 -18.39
CA PHE A 78 -0.53 0.47 -17.01
C PHE A 78 -1.98 0.67 -16.59
N ARG A 79 -2.81 1.29 -17.42
CA ARG A 79 -4.25 1.43 -17.16
C ARG A 79 -4.92 0.07 -17.06
N SER A 80 -4.65 -0.81 -18.03
CA SER A 80 -5.20 -2.17 -18.01
C SER A 80 -4.86 -2.89 -16.71
N SER A 81 -3.60 -2.87 -16.28
CA SER A 81 -3.17 -3.47 -15.02
C SER A 81 -3.96 -2.91 -13.82
N ASN A 82 -4.07 -1.59 -13.71
CA ASN A 82 -4.77 -0.98 -12.59
C ASN A 82 -6.29 -1.24 -12.62
N TYR A 83 -6.90 -1.32 -13.80
CA TYR A 83 -8.33 -1.64 -13.92
C TYR A 83 -8.63 -3.11 -13.59
N TRP A 84 -7.74 -4.05 -13.97
CA TRP A 84 -7.83 -5.43 -13.51
C TRP A 84 -7.74 -5.51 -11.98
N ARG A 85 -6.77 -4.81 -11.36
CA ARG A 85 -6.66 -4.71 -9.90
C ARG A 85 -7.93 -4.10 -9.28
N ALA A 86 -8.45 -3.00 -9.85
CA ALA A 86 -9.66 -2.37 -9.36
C ALA A 86 -10.87 -3.32 -9.39
N SER A 87 -10.96 -4.17 -10.42
CA SER A 87 -12.10 -5.07 -10.59
C SER A 87 -12.22 -6.11 -9.48
N GLU A 88 -11.11 -6.56 -8.88
CA GLU A 88 -11.15 -7.57 -7.82
C GLU A 88 -11.48 -7.01 -6.43
N PHE A 89 -11.31 -5.71 -6.21
CA PHE A 89 -11.28 -5.12 -4.88
C PHE A 89 -12.46 -5.53 -4.00
N PHE A 90 -13.67 -5.40 -4.51
CA PHE A 90 -14.87 -5.74 -3.74
C PHE A 90 -15.13 -7.25 -3.64
N LEU A 91 -14.44 -8.08 -4.43
CA LEU A 91 -14.52 -9.54 -4.32
C LEU A 91 -13.78 -10.07 -3.08
N HIS A 92 -12.92 -9.28 -2.45
CA HIS A 92 -12.17 -9.66 -1.25
C HIS A 92 -13.06 -10.03 -0.05
N CYS A 93 -14.35 -9.68 -0.06
CA CYS A 93 -15.31 -10.18 0.92
C CYS A 93 -15.59 -11.71 0.79
N THR A 94 -15.23 -12.31 -0.35
CA THR A 94 -15.39 -13.74 -0.63
C THR A 94 -14.09 -14.27 -1.27
N PRO A 95 -13.05 -14.55 -0.48
CA PRO A 95 -11.72 -14.91 -1.00
C PRO A 95 -11.69 -16.18 -1.84
N SER A 96 -12.69 -17.04 -1.70
CA SER A 96 -12.86 -18.26 -2.52
C SER A 96 -13.43 -18.00 -3.93
N ASP A 97 -13.76 -16.75 -4.27
CA ASP A 97 -14.26 -16.40 -5.60
C ASP A 97 -13.15 -16.60 -6.65
N PRO A 98 -13.34 -17.49 -7.64
CA PRO A 98 -12.31 -17.81 -8.63
C PRO A 98 -11.96 -16.62 -9.53
N ARG A 99 -12.79 -15.57 -9.57
CA ARG A 99 -12.50 -14.35 -10.30
C ARG A 99 -11.28 -13.63 -9.75
N LEU A 100 -11.02 -13.70 -8.42
CA LEU A 100 -9.90 -13.02 -7.75
C LEU A 100 -8.54 -13.34 -8.39
N VAL A 101 -8.17 -14.62 -8.40
CA VAL A 101 -6.87 -15.05 -8.92
C VAL A 101 -6.76 -14.72 -10.41
N ARG A 102 -7.85 -14.95 -11.18
CA ARG A 102 -7.85 -14.69 -12.62
C ARG A 102 -7.57 -13.23 -12.97
N VAL A 103 -8.21 -12.26 -12.31
CA VAL A 103 -8.00 -10.84 -12.63
C VAL A 103 -6.71 -10.31 -12.03
N PHE A 104 -6.26 -10.86 -10.90
CA PHE A 104 -4.94 -10.58 -10.35
C PHE A 104 -3.83 -10.95 -11.36
N GLU A 105 -3.88 -12.15 -11.93
CA GLU A 105 -2.90 -12.59 -12.94
C GLU A 105 -2.93 -11.71 -14.20
N GLN A 106 -4.12 -11.25 -14.63
CA GLN A 106 -4.22 -10.28 -15.73
C GLN A 106 -3.58 -8.94 -15.38
N SER A 107 -3.78 -8.45 -14.14
CA SER A 107 -3.16 -7.23 -13.64
C SER A 107 -1.63 -7.35 -13.68
N VAL A 108 -1.08 -8.42 -13.12
CA VAL A 108 0.37 -8.70 -13.12
C VAL A 108 0.92 -8.82 -14.55
N SER A 109 0.21 -9.53 -15.44
CA SER A 109 0.63 -9.70 -16.83
C SER A 109 0.72 -8.38 -17.59
N CYS A 110 -0.31 -7.53 -17.48
CA CYS A 110 -0.30 -6.21 -18.12
C CYS A 110 0.76 -5.29 -17.50
N PHE A 111 0.95 -5.35 -16.18
CA PHE A 111 2.00 -4.59 -15.51
C PHE A 111 3.39 -4.97 -16.02
N LYS A 112 3.68 -6.28 -16.09
CA LYS A 112 4.96 -6.77 -16.61
C LYS A 112 5.21 -6.32 -18.04
N GLN A 113 4.20 -6.22 -18.89
CA GLN A 113 4.34 -5.62 -20.22
C GLN A 113 4.65 -4.13 -20.14
N ALA A 114 3.91 -3.36 -19.33
CA ALA A 114 4.11 -1.93 -19.20
C ALA A 114 5.52 -1.55 -18.72
N ILE A 115 6.07 -2.27 -17.74
CA ILE A 115 7.40 -1.97 -17.17
C ILE A 115 8.56 -2.25 -18.13
N THR A 116 8.39 -3.14 -19.13
CA THR A 116 9.40 -3.31 -20.20
C THR A 116 9.50 -2.09 -21.12
N LEU A 117 8.50 -1.24 -21.09
CA LEU A 117 8.40 -0.03 -21.91
C LEU A 117 8.80 1.24 -21.14
N LEU A 118 9.32 1.12 -19.93
CA LEU A 118 9.86 2.24 -19.16
C LEU A 118 11.22 2.69 -19.71
N ASP A 119 11.56 3.97 -19.50
CA ASP A 119 12.89 4.50 -19.89
C ASP A 119 13.98 4.08 -18.91
N GLY A 120 13.64 3.93 -17.65
CA GLY A 120 14.52 3.38 -16.62
C GLY A 120 14.52 1.86 -16.62
N PRO A 121 15.67 1.22 -16.34
CA PRO A 121 15.71 -0.22 -16.18
C PRO A 121 14.82 -0.73 -15.05
N THR A 122 14.24 -1.90 -15.26
CA THR A 122 13.42 -2.57 -14.22
C THR A 122 13.89 -4.02 -14.10
N MET A 123 13.97 -4.51 -12.87
CA MET A 123 14.29 -5.91 -12.57
C MET A 123 13.09 -6.55 -11.86
N ILE A 124 12.70 -7.73 -12.30
CA ILE A 124 11.76 -8.60 -11.58
C ILE A 124 12.59 -9.39 -10.57
N LEU A 125 12.17 -9.40 -9.32
CA LEU A 125 12.89 -9.98 -8.20
C LEU A 125 12.11 -11.14 -7.59
N GLU A 126 12.88 -12.14 -7.14
CA GLU A 126 12.42 -13.26 -6.31
C GLU A 126 13.26 -13.23 -5.03
N ILE A 127 12.75 -12.59 -3.97
CA ILE A 127 13.49 -12.36 -2.72
C ILE A 127 13.33 -13.58 -1.81
N PRO A 128 14.40 -14.30 -1.43
CA PRO A 128 14.31 -15.47 -0.56
C PRO A 128 13.70 -15.12 0.81
N TYR A 129 12.68 -15.84 1.21
CA TYR A 129 12.00 -15.64 2.47
C TYR A 129 11.42 -16.96 3.00
N GLU A 130 11.93 -17.43 4.15
CA GLU A 130 11.50 -18.71 4.73
C GLU A 130 11.52 -19.87 3.69
N ASP A 131 10.37 -20.46 3.42
CA ASP A 131 10.16 -21.56 2.47
C ASP A 131 9.64 -21.08 1.10
N ILE A 132 9.54 -19.76 0.87
CA ILE A 132 9.02 -19.14 -0.36
C ILE A 132 9.96 -18.06 -0.88
N HIS A 133 9.60 -17.48 -2.02
CA HIS A 133 10.17 -16.22 -2.50
C HIS A 133 9.12 -15.11 -2.47
N LEU A 134 9.51 -13.90 -2.06
CA LEU A 134 8.67 -12.72 -2.16
C LEU A 134 8.86 -12.13 -3.55
N PRO A 135 7.80 -12.06 -4.39
CA PRO A 135 7.90 -11.41 -5.67
C PRO A 135 8.06 -9.91 -5.51
N GLY A 136 8.89 -9.30 -6.34
CA GLY A 136 9.15 -7.88 -6.26
C GLY A 136 9.67 -7.29 -7.55
N TYR A 137 9.81 -5.98 -7.53
CA TYR A 137 10.30 -5.18 -8.66
C TYR A 137 11.32 -4.16 -8.15
N LEU A 138 12.44 -4.03 -8.84
CA LEU A 138 13.37 -2.92 -8.67
C LEU A 138 13.25 -1.98 -9.86
N PHE A 139 12.80 -0.76 -9.61
CA PHE A 139 12.75 0.33 -10.58
C PHE A 139 13.97 1.21 -10.41
N LEU A 140 14.65 1.49 -11.51
CA LEU A 140 15.90 2.26 -11.54
C LEU A 140 15.70 3.55 -12.34
N PRO A 141 16.35 4.66 -11.93
CA PRO A 141 16.29 5.89 -12.69
C PRO A 141 16.90 5.72 -14.10
N PRO A 142 16.30 6.32 -15.14
CA PRO A 142 16.91 6.37 -16.45
C PRO A 142 18.27 7.08 -16.38
N ALA A 143 19.17 6.78 -17.30
CA ALA A 143 20.57 7.21 -17.24
C ALA A 143 20.75 8.73 -17.03
N HIS A 144 19.91 9.54 -17.70
CA HIS A 144 19.95 11.01 -17.61
C HIS A 144 19.36 11.58 -16.31
N LYS A 145 18.77 10.75 -15.46
CA LYS A 145 18.23 11.13 -14.12
C LYS A 145 19.08 10.64 -12.97
N ARG A 146 20.11 9.82 -13.24
CA ARG A 146 20.99 9.29 -12.19
C ARG A 146 21.78 10.41 -11.52
N LEU A 147 21.88 10.30 -10.20
CA LEU A 147 22.63 11.27 -9.38
C LEU A 147 24.11 10.91 -9.38
N SER A 148 24.99 11.93 -9.35
CA SER A 148 26.45 11.73 -9.34
C SER A 148 26.98 11.12 -8.04
N GLY A 149 26.27 11.32 -6.91
CA GLY A 149 26.66 10.85 -5.56
C GLY A 149 26.23 9.43 -5.20
N GLY A 150 25.67 8.67 -6.15
CA GLY A 150 25.06 7.36 -5.92
C GLY A 150 23.53 7.42 -5.96
N THR A 151 22.91 6.27 -6.19
CA THR A 151 21.45 6.15 -6.33
C THR A 151 20.83 5.80 -4.98
N PRO A 152 20.05 6.69 -4.36
CA PRO A 152 19.33 6.36 -3.13
C PRO A 152 18.24 5.32 -3.40
N LEU A 153 17.97 4.43 -2.44
CA LEU A 153 16.98 3.37 -2.55
C LEU A 153 15.79 3.62 -1.62
N ILE A 154 14.58 3.49 -2.15
CA ILE A 154 13.36 3.43 -1.34
C ILE A 154 12.83 1.98 -1.36
N ILE A 155 12.69 1.36 -0.19
CA ILE A 155 11.93 0.13 -0.02
C ILE A 155 10.47 0.53 0.21
N HIS A 156 9.58 0.09 -0.68
CA HIS A 156 8.15 0.39 -0.60
C HIS A 156 7.39 -0.85 -0.17
N THR A 157 6.92 -0.85 1.08
CA THR A 157 6.07 -1.92 1.61
C THR A 157 4.60 -1.61 1.41
N GLY A 158 3.85 -2.60 0.95
CA GLY A 158 2.41 -2.49 0.71
C GLY A 158 1.58 -2.31 1.98
N GLY A 159 0.30 -2.01 1.80
CA GLY A 159 -0.70 -1.89 2.86
C GLY A 159 -1.55 -3.15 3.01
N PHE A 160 -2.77 -2.96 3.54
CA PHE A 160 -3.68 -4.03 3.93
C PHE A 160 -4.22 -4.84 2.75
N ASP A 161 -4.44 -4.18 1.62
CA ASP A 161 -5.10 -4.68 0.41
C ASP A 161 -4.32 -4.37 -0.87
N SER A 162 -3.09 -3.85 -0.72
CA SER A 162 -2.24 -3.48 -1.85
C SER A 162 -1.62 -4.69 -2.53
N ILE A 163 -1.34 -4.55 -3.81
CA ILE A 163 -0.48 -5.44 -4.59
C ILE A 163 0.73 -4.66 -5.13
N GLY A 164 1.83 -5.33 -5.38
CA GLY A 164 3.07 -4.69 -5.82
C GLY A 164 2.91 -3.80 -7.07
N GLU A 165 2.08 -4.23 -8.01
CA GLU A 165 1.81 -3.51 -9.26
C GLU A 165 1.16 -2.14 -9.02
N GLU A 166 0.25 -2.05 -8.06
CA GLU A 166 -0.39 -0.78 -7.71
C GLU A 166 0.59 0.19 -7.05
N LEU A 167 1.50 -0.32 -6.24
CA LEU A 167 2.46 0.50 -5.48
C LEU A 167 3.37 1.33 -6.41
N TYR A 168 3.59 0.88 -7.64
CA TYR A 168 4.33 1.64 -8.65
C TYR A 168 3.80 3.06 -8.81
N PHE A 169 2.48 3.22 -8.94
CA PHE A 169 1.86 4.52 -9.19
C PHE A 169 2.07 5.52 -8.06
N TYR A 170 2.19 5.04 -6.83
CA TYR A 170 2.27 5.92 -5.65
C TYR A 170 3.67 6.47 -5.38
N VAL A 171 4.72 5.71 -5.69
CA VAL A 171 6.10 6.12 -5.37
C VAL A 171 7.03 5.98 -6.55
N ALA A 172 7.13 4.79 -7.18
CA ALA A 172 8.16 4.51 -8.17
C ALA A 172 8.05 5.43 -9.40
N SER A 173 6.84 5.70 -9.89
CA SER A 173 6.57 6.60 -11.02
C SER A 173 7.18 7.99 -10.87
N GLY A 174 7.27 8.50 -9.66
CA GLY A 174 7.86 9.82 -9.41
C GLY A 174 9.27 9.77 -8.82
N ALA A 175 9.66 8.65 -8.22
CA ALA A 175 10.97 8.45 -7.61
C ALA A 175 12.07 8.34 -8.66
N THR A 176 11.85 7.53 -9.70
CA THR A 176 12.82 7.31 -10.79
C THR A 176 13.12 8.59 -11.55
N GLU A 177 12.12 9.46 -11.73
CA GLU A 177 12.27 10.80 -12.31
C GLU A 177 13.11 11.75 -11.44
N ARG A 178 13.30 11.40 -10.17
CA ARG A 178 14.09 12.14 -9.19
C ARG A 178 15.42 11.48 -8.85
N GLY A 179 15.82 10.45 -9.59
CA GLY A 179 17.11 9.77 -9.40
C GLY A 179 17.12 8.74 -8.28
N TYR A 180 15.96 8.36 -7.73
CA TYR A 180 15.83 7.29 -6.75
C TYR A 180 15.59 5.93 -7.42
N ALA A 181 16.17 4.88 -6.87
CA ALA A 181 15.72 3.53 -7.09
C ALA A 181 14.55 3.19 -6.13
N VAL A 182 13.64 2.32 -6.56
CA VAL A 182 12.54 1.84 -5.70
C VAL A 182 12.44 0.34 -5.80
N LEU A 183 12.51 -0.33 -4.66
CA LEU A 183 12.21 -1.75 -4.52
C LEU A 183 10.79 -1.89 -3.96
N ILE A 184 9.92 -2.53 -4.70
CA ILE A 184 8.55 -2.89 -4.31
C ILE A 184 8.50 -4.41 -4.18
N PHE A 185 7.76 -4.92 -3.19
CA PHE A 185 7.58 -6.36 -3.02
C PHE A 185 6.23 -6.67 -2.36
N ASP A 186 5.70 -7.86 -2.63
CA ASP A 186 4.60 -8.44 -1.88
C ASP A 186 5.16 -9.29 -0.74
N GLY A 187 4.80 -8.95 0.48
CA GLY A 187 5.14 -9.72 1.68
C GLY A 187 3.99 -10.62 2.15
N PRO A 188 4.17 -11.33 3.29
CA PRO A 188 3.09 -12.11 3.89
C PRO A 188 1.81 -11.29 4.07
N GLY A 189 0.67 -11.83 3.67
CA GLY A 189 -0.63 -11.15 3.70
C GLY A 189 -0.91 -10.21 2.52
N GLN A 190 0.01 -10.11 1.55
CA GLN A 190 -0.10 -9.16 0.43
C GLN A 190 -0.02 -9.87 -0.92
N GLY A 191 -0.62 -9.27 -1.93
CA GLY A 191 -0.49 -9.57 -3.36
C GLY A 191 -0.38 -11.05 -3.71
N ALA A 192 0.67 -11.41 -4.42
CA ALA A 192 0.93 -12.77 -4.87
C ALA A 192 1.20 -13.74 -3.70
N VAL A 193 1.86 -13.28 -2.63
CA VAL A 193 2.19 -14.15 -1.48
C VAL A 193 0.94 -14.66 -0.78
N LEU A 194 -0.06 -13.80 -0.60
CA LEU A 194 -1.34 -14.21 -0.03
C LEU A 194 -2.11 -15.14 -0.99
N ARG A 195 -2.13 -14.84 -2.30
CA ARG A 195 -2.94 -15.57 -3.29
C ARG A 195 -2.38 -16.94 -3.67
N HIS A 196 -1.06 -17.10 -3.67
CA HIS A 196 -0.41 -18.32 -4.14
C HIS A 196 0.20 -19.17 -3.02
N HIS A 197 0.46 -18.58 -1.85
CA HIS A 197 1.12 -19.27 -0.73
C HIS A 197 0.32 -19.26 0.56
N ASP A 198 -0.86 -18.62 0.60
CA ASP A 198 -1.73 -18.51 1.79
C ASP A 198 -0.98 -18.03 3.06
N LYS A 199 0.11 -17.27 2.88
CA LYS A 199 0.89 -16.73 4.01
C LYS A 199 0.19 -15.48 4.55
N PRO A 200 -0.30 -15.50 5.80
CA PRO A 200 -1.02 -14.36 6.37
C PRO A 200 -0.08 -13.24 6.83
N PHE A 201 -0.64 -12.05 7.08
CA PHE A 201 0.07 -10.93 7.69
C PHE A 201 0.69 -11.32 9.03
N ARG A 202 1.90 -10.78 9.26
CA ARG A 202 2.59 -10.85 10.55
C ARG A 202 2.80 -9.46 11.15
N PRO A 203 2.67 -9.28 12.47
CA PRO A 203 2.79 -7.97 13.13
C PRO A 203 4.25 -7.49 13.28
N ASP A 204 5.23 -8.41 13.31
CA ASP A 204 6.66 -8.21 13.48
C ASP A 204 7.36 -8.02 12.13
N TRP A 205 6.93 -6.98 11.39
CA TRP A 205 7.37 -6.72 10.01
C TRP A 205 8.86 -6.38 9.88
N GLU A 206 9.53 -6.03 10.96
CA GLU A 206 10.98 -5.86 11.01
C GLU A 206 11.72 -7.12 10.55
N ILE A 207 11.14 -8.31 10.75
CA ILE A 207 11.71 -9.57 10.27
C ILE A 207 11.64 -9.65 8.74
N VAL A 208 10.52 -9.24 8.15
CA VAL A 208 10.36 -9.24 6.68
C VAL A 208 11.33 -8.24 6.05
N ILE A 209 11.37 -7.01 6.57
CA ILE A 209 12.28 -5.97 6.06
C ILE A 209 13.74 -6.37 6.27
N GLY A 210 14.09 -7.02 7.38
CA GLY A 210 15.43 -7.55 7.61
C GLY A 210 15.87 -8.49 6.49
N ARG A 211 15.00 -9.44 6.07
CA ARG A 211 15.28 -10.38 4.96
C ARG A 211 15.39 -9.68 3.61
N VAL A 212 14.51 -8.70 3.35
CA VAL A 212 14.59 -7.88 2.13
C VAL A 212 15.92 -7.11 2.08
N LEU A 213 16.34 -6.53 3.19
CA LEU A 213 17.60 -5.79 3.30
C LEU A 213 18.82 -6.72 3.17
N ASP A 214 18.79 -7.92 3.75
CA ASP A 214 19.84 -8.93 3.58
C ASP A 214 20.00 -9.26 2.10
N TYR A 215 18.90 -9.55 1.40
CA TYR A 215 18.93 -9.79 -0.05
C TYR A 215 19.45 -8.58 -0.84
N VAL A 216 19.02 -7.37 -0.49
CA VAL A 216 19.51 -6.14 -1.14
C VAL A 216 21.01 -6.01 -1.00
N ILE A 217 21.54 -6.09 0.23
CA ILE A 217 22.96 -5.82 0.51
C ILE A 217 23.87 -6.96 0.01
N ASP A 218 23.46 -8.21 0.25
CA ASP A 218 24.33 -9.36 0.03
C ASP A 218 24.23 -9.94 -1.40
N THR A 219 23.12 -9.69 -2.09
CA THR A 219 22.87 -10.29 -3.40
C THR A 219 22.64 -9.26 -4.51
N LEU A 220 21.71 -8.32 -4.28
CA LEU A 220 21.24 -7.41 -5.33
C LEU A 220 22.29 -6.35 -5.67
N LEU A 221 22.85 -5.67 -4.66
CA LEU A 221 23.84 -4.60 -4.87
C LEU A 221 25.17 -5.08 -5.42
N PRO A 222 25.80 -6.18 -4.92
CA PRO A 222 27.05 -6.68 -5.52
C PRO A 222 26.83 -7.44 -6.83
N GLY A 223 25.60 -7.84 -7.14
CA GLY A 223 25.21 -8.63 -8.30
C GLY A 223 24.53 -7.82 -9.41
N PRO A 224 23.27 -8.13 -9.74
CA PRO A 224 22.60 -7.55 -10.91
C PRO A 224 22.41 -6.02 -10.84
N ALA A 225 22.36 -5.43 -9.65
CA ALA A 225 22.21 -3.99 -9.49
C ALA A 225 23.53 -3.22 -9.38
N ALA A 226 24.69 -3.90 -9.40
CA ALA A 226 26.01 -3.25 -9.30
C ALA A 226 26.24 -2.09 -10.30
N PRO A 227 25.81 -2.19 -11.58
CA PRO A 227 26.01 -1.11 -12.56
C PRO A 227 25.26 0.20 -12.24
N TYR A 228 24.31 0.17 -11.30
CA TYR A 228 23.43 1.31 -11.00
C TYR A 228 23.88 2.12 -9.79
N ASN A 229 24.98 1.74 -9.14
CA ASN A 229 25.62 2.45 -8.04
C ASN A 229 24.59 2.85 -6.94
N ILE A 230 23.78 1.90 -6.50
CA ILE A 230 22.85 2.13 -5.38
C ILE A 230 23.66 2.29 -4.11
N ASP A 231 23.42 3.39 -3.36
CA ASP A 231 24.13 3.69 -2.13
C ASP A 231 23.49 2.94 -0.93
N PRO A 232 24.19 1.97 -0.32
CA PRO A 232 23.69 1.26 0.85
C PRO A 232 23.53 2.14 2.11
N ASN A 233 24.11 3.35 2.11
CA ASN A 233 23.96 4.32 3.17
C ASN A 233 22.80 5.30 2.95
N ALA A 234 22.10 5.22 1.81
CA ALA A 234 20.98 6.08 1.45
C ALA A 234 19.71 5.25 1.22
N ILE A 235 19.40 4.33 2.14
CA ILE A 235 18.18 3.49 2.07
C ILE A 235 17.08 4.12 2.92
N ALA A 236 15.94 4.37 2.29
CA ALA A 236 14.71 4.79 2.95
C ALA A 236 13.63 3.70 2.86
N ILE A 237 12.63 3.76 3.75
CA ILE A 237 11.44 2.93 3.68
C ILE A 237 10.19 3.81 3.60
N PHE A 238 9.23 3.41 2.76
CA PHE A 238 7.94 4.05 2.62
C PHE A 238 6.82 3.02 2.77
N GLY A 239 5.73 3.41 3.41
CA GLY A 239 4.48 2.66 3.42
C GLY A 239 3.29 3.55 3.71
N ALA A 240 2.11 3.16 3.20
CA ALA A 240 0.87 3.91 3.38
C ALA A 240 -0.20 3.09 4.10
N SER A 241 -1.01 3.73 4.95
CA SER A 241 -2.04 3.07 5.76
C SER A 241 -1.45 1.95 6.63
N MET A 242 -1.87 0.70 6.51
CA MET A 242 -1.19 -0.42 7.16
C MET A 242 0.29 -0.49 6.79
N GLY A 243 0.64 -0.20 5.53
CA GLY A 243 2.03 -0.07 5.11
C GLY A 243 2.82 0.98 5.91
N GLY A 244 2.16 2.03 6.39
CA GLY A 244 2.77 3.03 7.27
C GLY A 244 3.18 2.47 8.64
N TYR A 245 2.36 1.58 9.22
CA TYR A 245 2.73 0.80 10.40
C TYR A 245 3.88 -0.15 10.09
N LEU A 246 3.79 -0.89 8.97
CA LEU A 246 4.83 -1.83 8.55
C LEU A 246 6.16 -1.13 8.27
N ALA A 247 6.13 0.07 7.69
CA ALA A 247 7.33 0.89 7.47
C ALA A 247 7.98 1.32 8.80
N LEU A 248 7.19 1.70 9.82
CA LEU A 248 7.72 2.00 11.16
C LEU A 248 8.34 0.78 11.82
N ARG A 249 7.75 -0.41 11.65
CA ARG A 249 8.35 -1.67 12.12
C ARG A 249 9.69 -1.93 11.41
N GLY A 250 9.71 -1.81 10.08
CA GLY A 250 10.92 -2.01 9.27
C GLY A 250 12.03 -0.99 9.56
N ALA A 251 11.67 0.25 9.92
CA ALA A 251 12.63 1.31 10.24
C ALA A 251 13.42 1.06 11.53
N ALA A 252 13.10 0.03 12.31
CA ALA A 252 13.92 -0.42 13.43
C ALA A 252 15.26 -1.04 12.98
N ASP A 253 15.38 -1.45 11.72
CA ASP A 253 16.66 -1.89 11.15
C ASP A 253 17.57 -0.68 10.91
N SER A 254 18.80 -0.76 11.43
CA SER A 254 19.77 0.34 11.41
C SER A 254 20.25 0.73 10.00
N ARG A 255 20.04 -0.13 9.00
CA ARG A 255 20.33 0.14 7.58
C ARG A 255 19.37 1.16 6.98
N ILE A 256 18.16 1.32 7.57
CA ILE A 256 17.18 2.33 7.14
C ILE A 256 17.54 3.69 7.72
N ARG A 257 17.81 4.65 6.85
CA ARG A 257 18.21 6.04 7.21
C ARG A 257 17.02 6.98 7.36
N ALA A 258 15.94 6.72 6.59
CA ALA A 258 14.72 7.53 6.63
C ALA A 258 13.48 6.65 6.47
N CYS A 259 12.41 6.97 7.20
CA CYS A 259 11.12 6.29 7.16
C CYS A 259 10.01 7.29 6.86
N VAL A 260 9.17 6.98 5.89
CA VAL A 260 7.93 7.73 5.62
C VAL A 260 6.75 6.83 5.98
N SER A 261 6.11 7.12 7.09
CA SER A 261 4.86 6.50 7.53
C SER A 261 3.69 7.38 7.06
N CYS A 262 3.15 7.03 5.88
CA CYS A 262 2.06 7.78 5.28
C CYS A 262 0.72 7.30 5.84
N ASP A 263 0.09 8.12 6.70
CA ASP A 263 -1.20 7.83 7.35
C ASP A 263 -1.25 6.45 8.01
N GLY A 264 -0.13 6.07 8.66
CA GLY A 264 -0.02 4.83 9.42
C GLY A 264 -0.75 4.90 10.75
N PHE A 265 -0.90 3.76 11.41
CA PHE A 265 -1.52 3.68 12.73
C PHE A 265 -0.51 3.31 13.82
N TYR A 266 -0.87 3.65 15.06
CA TYR A 266 -0.12 3.27 16.26
C TYR A 266 -0.56 1.91 16.82
N ASP A 267 -1.88 1.66 16.80
CA ASP A 267 -2.49 0.44 17.35
C ASP A 267 -3.79 0.15 16.60
N MET A 268 -3.85 -0.99 15.93
CA MET A 268 -5.00 -1.37 15.10
C MET A 268 -6.24 -1.63 15.94
N PHE A 269 -6.07 -2.22 17.13
CA PHE A 269 -7.20 -2.53 17.97
C PHE A 269 -7.84 -1.28 18.57
N ASP A 270 -7.04 -0.26 18.93
CA ASP A 270 -7.57 1.03 19.39
C ASP A 270 -8.49 1.66 18.32
N ILE A 271 -8.13 1.58 17.03
CA ILE A 271 -8.98 2.06 15.93
C ILE A 271 -10.30 1.30 15.89
N THR A 272 -10.24 -0.02 15.91
CA THR A 272 -11.44 -0.86 15.79
C THR A 272 -12.39 -0.66 16.95
N ARG A 273 -11.85 -0.43 18.16
CA ARG A 273 -12.66 -0.11 19.35
C ARG A 273 -13.50 1.16 19.20
N THR A 274 -13.01 2.17 18.48
CA THR A 274 -13.78 3.42 18.28
C THR A 274 -14.96 3.26 17.33
N ARG A 275 -14.96 2.21 16.52
CA ARG A 275 -16.01 1.92 15.52
C ARG A 275 -17.12 1.00 16.07
N MET A 276 -16.99 0.56 17.34
CA MET A 276 -17.97 -0.32 18.00
C MET A 276 -18.51 0.32 19.28
N PRO A 277 -19.76 0.04 19.68
CA PRO A 277 -20.27 0.49 20.96
C PRO A 277 -19.39 0.01 22.12
N SER A 278 -19.00 0.92 23.02
CA SER A 278 -18.05 0.61 24.09
C SER A 278 -18.51 -0.52 25.01
N TRP A 279 -19.82 -0.61 25.29
CA TRP A 279 -20.38 -1.68 26.11
C TRP A 279 -20.21 -3.05 25.45
N PHE A 280 -20.36 -3.13 24.12
CA PHE A 280 -20.25 -4.37 23.36
C PHE A 280 -18.80 -4.87 23.30
N ILE A 281 -17.88 -4.00 22.89
CA ILE A 281 -16.47 -4.38 22.80
C ILE A 281 -15.84 -4.67 24.16
N ASN A 282 -16.19 -3.90 25.21
CA ASN A 282 -15.70 -4.16 26.56
C ASN A 282 -16.33 -5.43 27.15
N GLY A 283 -17.62 -5.70 26.88
CA GLY A 283 -18.27 -6.95 27.24
C GLY A 283 -17.58 -8.17 26.63
N TRP A 284 -17.15 -8.07 25.38
CA TRP A 284 -16.39 -9.14 24.73
C TRP A 284 -14.97 -9.30 25.31
N ILE A 285 -14.24 -8.18 25.52
CA ILE A 285 -12.91 -8.21 26.14
C ILE A 285 -12.94 -8.84 27.55
N SER A 286 -13.96 -8.54 28.34
CA SER A 286 -14.14 -9.09 29.70
C SER A 286 -14.82 -10.45 29.73
N SER A 287 -15.02 -11.08 28.56
CA SER A 287 -15.65 -12.40 28.39
C SER A 287 -17.13 -12.48 28.84
N TRP A 288 -17.81 -11.34 29.06
CA TRP A 288 -19.25 -11.30 29.28
C TRP A 288 -20.04 -11.59 28.01
N ILE A 289 -19.51 -11.17 26.88
CA ILE A 289 -20.01 -11.51 25.56
C ILE A 289 -19.09 -12.58 24.99
N SER A 290 -19.65 -13.75 24.72
CA SER A 290 -18.89 -14.87 24.15
C SER A 290 -18.53 -14.59 22.67
N ASP A 291 -17.52 -15.30 22.15
CA ASP A 291 -17.17 -15.25 20.72
C ASP A 291 -18.36 -15.63 19.83
N ALA A 292 -19.17 -16.60 20.24
CA ALA A 292 -20.33 -17.00 19.46
C ALA A 292 -21.33 -15.84 19.29
N VAL A 293 -21.59 -15.09 20.36
CA VAL A 293 -22.46 -13.91 20.32
C VAL A 293 -21.81 -12.79 19.50
N PHE A 294 -20.50 -12.54 19.68
CA PHE A 294 -19.77 -11.55 18.90
C PHE A 294 -19.87 -11.86 17.42
N ASN A 295 -19.54 -13.08 17.02
CA ASN A 295 -19.57 -13.53 15.63
C ASN A 295 -20.97 -13.45 15.03
N TRP A 296 -22.00 -13.81 15.80
CA TRP A 296 -23.40 -13.71 15.36
C TRP A 296 -23.80 -12.25 15.10
N VAL A 297 -23.48 -11.34 16.03
CA VAL A 297 -23.78 -9.90 15.89
C VAL A 297 -23.09 -9.32 14.63
N VAL A 298 -21.78 -9.56 14.47
CA VAL A 298 -21.03 -9.11 13.29
C VAL A 298 -21.63 -9.70 12.01
N GLY A 299 -21.98 -10.99 12.01
CA GLY A 299 -22.64 -11.64 10.88
C GLY A 299 -23.99 -11.01 10.51
N CYS A 300 -24.80 -10.62 11.51
CA CYS A 300 -26.06 -9.90 11.27
C CYS A 300 -25.84 -8.51 10.68
N LEU A 301 -24.87 -7.76 11.21
CA LEU A 301 -24.54 -6.41 10.73
C LEU A 301 -23.91 -6.44 9.33
N SER A 302 -23.07 -7.42 9.02
CA SER A 302 -22.46 -7.62 7.70
C SER A 302 -23.48 -7.88 6.59
N ARG A 303 -24.66 -8.46 6.91
CA ARG A 303 -25.75 -8.60 5.95
C ARG A 303 -26.42 -7.26 5.59
N GLN A 304 -26.26 -6.23 6.44
CA GLN A 304 -26.88 -4.92 6.24
C GLN A 304 -25.86 -3.88 5.75
N SER A 305 -24.57 -4.10 5.96
CA SER A 305 -23.48 -3.20 5.59
C SER A 305 -22.46 -3.95 4.72
N PHE A 306 -22.43 -3.62 3.45
CA PHE A 306 -21.47 -4.18 2.50
C PHE A 306 -20.02 -3.87 2.93
N GLN A 307 -19.75 -2.64 3.38
CA GLN A 307 -18.43 -2.26 3.86
C GLN A 307 -17.98 -3.14 5.05
N LEU A 308 -18.87 -3.41 6.01
CA LEU A 308 -18.55 -4.27 7.14
C LEU A 308 -18.29 -5.72 6.71
N ALA A 309 -19.09 -6.23 5.75
CA ALA A 309 -18.89 -7.55 5.17
C ALA A 309 -17.52 -7.66 4.49
N TRP A 310 -17.13 -6.62 3.75
CA TRP A 310 -15.83 -6.56 3.10
C TRP A 310 -14.70 -6.48 4.13
N GLU A 311 -14.80 -5.59 5.10
CA GLU A 311 -13.76 -5.40 6.12
C GLU A 311 -13.48 -6.68 6.92
N PHE A 312 -14.51 -7.40 7.35
CA PHE A 312 -14.31 -8.67 8.05
C PHE A 312 -13.91 -9.81 7.12
N GLY A 313 -14.50 -9.91 5.92
CA GLY A 313 -14.15 -10.94 4.95
C GLY A 313 -12.68 -10.83 4.53
N HIS A 314 -12.27 -9.64 4.13
CA HIS A 314 -10.88 -9.37 3.80
C HIS A 314 -9.92 -9.56 4.99
N SER A 315 -10.31 -9.11 6.20
CA SER A 315 -9.52 -9.32 7.40
C SER A 315 -9.32 -10.80 7.74
N MET A 316 -10.37 -11.62 7.64
CA MET A 316 -10.25 -13.06 7.86
C MET A 316 -9.25 -13.69 6.89
N TRP A 317 -9.29 -13.29 5.63
CA TRP A 317 -8.37 -13.78 4.62
C TRP A 317 -6.92 -13.37 4.91
N VAL A 318 -6.65 -12.08 5.02
CA VAL A 318 -5.27 -11.57 5.16
C VAL A 318 -4.62 -11.93 6.49
N TYR A 319 -5.41 -12.16 7.54
CA TYR A 319 -4.91 -12.62 8.83
C TYR A 319 -4.88 -14.15 8.98
N GLY A 320 -5.45 -14.90 8.03
CA GLY A 320 -5.50 -16.35 8.07
C GLY A 320 -6.35 -16.89 9.23
N VAL A 321 -7.50 -16.26 9.50
CA VAL A 321 -8.38 -16.63 10.61
C VAL A 321 -9.82 -16.87 10.14
N ALA A 322 -10.59 -17.65 10.91
CA ALA A 322 -11.89 -18.13 10.46
C ALA A 322 -13.08 -17.31 10.96
N THR A 323 -12.92 -16.50 12.01
CA THR A 323 -14.05 -15.81 12.63
C THR A 323 -13.78 -14.33 12.90
N PRO A 324 -14.83 -13.48 12.96
CA PRO A 324 -14.69 -12.08 13.35
C PRO A 324 -14.03 -11.87 14.72
N ALA A 325 -14.30 -12.73 15.71
CA ALA A 325 -13.66 -12.67 17.02
C ALA A 325 -12.14 -12.93 16.91
N ASP A 326 -11.71 -13.85 16.05
CA ASP A 326 -10.28 -14.11 15.79
C ASP A 326 -9.62 -12.94 15.05
N VAL A 327 -10.32 -12.29 14.12
CA VAL A 327 -9.87 -11.02 13.51
C VAL A 327 -9.55 -10.00 14.58
N MET A 328 -10.46 -9.79 15.54
CA MET A 328 -10.25 -8.83 16.62
C MET A 328 -9.03 -9.18 17.49
N ARG A 329 -8.81 -10.47 17.81
CA ARG A 329 -7.61 -10.93 18.52
C ARG A 329 -6.35 -10.70 17.71
N ARG A 330 -6.42 -10.96 16.40
CA ARG A 330 -5.29 -10.73 15.51
C ARG A 330 -4.93 -9.25 15.43
N MET A 331 -5.92 -8.36 15.33
CA MET A 331 -5.72 -6.91 15.34
C MET A 331 -5.02 -6.40 16.61
N GLN A 332 -5.21 -7.04 17.78
CA GLN A 332 -4.50 -6.69 19.01
C GLN A 332 -2.98 -6.86 18.91
N THR A 333 -2.51 -7.72 18.00
CA THR A 333 -1.07 -7.94 17.82
C THR A 333 -0.40 -6.88 16.94
N PHE A 334 -1.17 -6.12 16.16
CA PHE A 334 -0.65 -5.04 15.30
C PHE A 334 -0.58 -3.73 16.08
N THR A 335 0.45 -3.59 16.89
CA THR A 335 0.66 -2.44 17.77
C THR A 335 2.14 -2.05 17.83
N LEU A 336 2.41 -0.76 18.04
CA LEU A 336 3.75 -0.23 18.31
C LEU A 336 4.06 -0.21 19.82
N ARG A 337 3.14 -0.69 20.66
CA ARG A 337 3.40 -0.97 22.08
C ARG A 337 4.18 -2.28 22.20
N LEU A 338 5.15 -2.30 23.10
CA LEU A 338 5.81 -3.54 23.51
C LEU A 338 5.28 -3.99 24.89
N PRO A 339 5.49 -5.26 25.27
CA PRO A 339 5.28 -5.71 26.63
C PRO A 339 5.95 -4.75 27.65
N ASP A 340 5.44 -4.69 28.87
CA ASP A 340 5.93 -3.82 29.97
C ASP A 340 5.85 -2.31 29.66
N SER A 341 4.85 -1.91 28.86
CA SER A 341 4.62 -0.50 28.48
C SER A 341 5.81 0.16 27.76
N LYS A 342 6.71 -0.64 27.20
CA LYS A 342 7.82 -0.14 26.37
C LYS A 342 7.31 0.31 25.01
N GLU A 343 8.11 1.15 24.36
CA GLU A 343 7.78 1.79 23.08
C GLU A 343 8.63 1.21 21.96
N PHE A 344 7.99 0.60 20.95
CA PHE A 344 8.72 0.03 19.80
C PHE A 344 9.46 1.11 19.02
N LEU A 345 8.87 2.29 18.89
CA LEU A 345 9.43 3.41 18.12
C LEU A 345 10.83 3.84 18.60
N ARG A 346 11.20 3.54 19.85
CA ARG A 346 12.55 3.82 20.37
C ARG A 346 13.66 3.03 19.67
N LYS A 347 13.31 1.97 18.93
CA LYS A 347 14.28 1.21 18.13
C LYS A 347 14.70 1.93 16.85
N ILE A 348 13.94 2.94 16.41
CA ILE A 348 14.18 3.67 15.17
C ILE A 348 15.29 4.69 15.41
N GLY A 349 16.43 4.52 14.72
CA GLY A 349 17.56 5.47 14.77
C GLY A 349 17.61 6.43 13.57
N GLY A 350 16.90 6.10 12.48
CA GLY A 350 16.79 6.93 11.29
C GLY A 350 15.79 8.08 11.42
N ALA A 351 15.71 8.94 10.41
CA ALA A 351 14.75 10.02 10.37
C ALA A 351 13.31 9.50 10.08
N VAL A 352 12.28 10.16 10.60
CA VAL A 352 10.87 9.74 10.43
C VAL A 352 9.98 10.90 10.00
N LEU A 353 9.34 10.75 8.84
CA LEU A 353 8.21 11.58 8.42
C LEU A 353 6.91 10.82 8.73
N VAL A 354 6.10 11.38 9.61
CA VAL A 354 4.76 10.87 9.94
C VAL A 354 3.74 11.74 9.23
N THR A 355 2.76 11.14 8.54
CA THR A 355 1.65 11.92 7.99
C THR A 355 0.32 11.48 8.59
N GLY A 356 -0.65 12.39 8.58
CA GLY A 356 -2.05 12.17 8.97
C GLY A 356 -3.01 12.78 7.95
N ALA A 357 -4.21 12.23 7.85
CA ALA A 357 -5.28 12.64 6.96
C ALA A 357 -6.53 13.00 7.78
N LYS A 358 -7.01 14.25 7.70
CA LYS A 358 -8.19 14.70 8.47
C LYS A 358 -9.52 14.26 7.85
N ASP A 359 -9.56 14.08 6.52
CA ASP A 359 -10.79 13.72 5.80
C ASP A 359 -10.87 12.20 5.56
N THR A 360 -10.16 11.42 6.37
CA THR A 360 -10.17 9.96 6.28
C THR A 360 -11.47 9.37 6.81
N MET A 361 -11.96 8.33 6.13
CA MET A 361 -13.10 7.53 6.59
C MET A 361 -12.70 6.45 7.62
N TYR A 362 -11.40 6.25 7.86
CA TYR A 362 -10.91 5.13 8.66
C TYR A 362 -10.58 5.51 10.10
N PHE A 363 -9.74 6.51 10.34
CA PHE A 363 -9.30 6.87 11.70
C PHE A 363 -8.71 8.28 11.79
N ALA A 364 -9.04 8.99 12.84
CA ALA A 364 -8.57 10.35 13.09
C ALA A 364 -7.04 10.41 13.31
N PRO A 365 -6.35 11.47 12.79
CA PRO A 365 -4.91 11.64 12.94
C PRO A 365 -4.44 11.73 14.39
N GLU A 366 -5.27 12.27 15.30
CA GLU A 366 -4.95 12.41 16.74
C GLU A 366 -4.66 11.07 17.42
N MET A 367 -5.38 10.02 17.02
CA MET A 367 -5.17 8.66 17.55
C MET A 367 -3.92 7.99 17.04
N ASN A 368 -3.41 8.41 15.88
CA ASN A 368 -2.38 7.73 15.13
C ASN A 368 -1.18 8.63 14.82
N ALA A 369 -1.30 9.55 13.87
CA ALA A 369 -0.18 10.38 13.42
C ALA A 369 0.41 11.22 14.56
N ASP A 370 -0.43 11.95 15.31
CA ASP A 370 0.02 12.78 16.43
C ASP A 370 0.61 11.92 17.55
N ARG A 371 -0.02 10.78 17.83
CA ARG A 371 0.48 9.83 18.82
C ARG A 371 1.82 9.22 18.43
N ILE A 372 1.99 8.78 17.17
CA ILE A 372 3.27 8.25 16.67
C ILE A 372 4.33 9.35 16.81
N PHE A 373 4.06 10.56 16.34
CA PHE A 373 5.00 11.67 16.41
C PHE A 373 5.40 12.01 17.84
N ALA A 374 4.44 12.05 18.77
CA ALA A 374 4.70 12.30 20.19
C ALA A 374 5.56 11.22 20.84
N LYS A 375 5.62 10.00 20.31
CA LYS A 375 6.45 8.89 20.82
C LYS A 375 7.89 8.86 20.24
N LEU A 376 8.19 9.71 19.26
CA LEU A 376 9.51 9.85 18.65
C LEU A 376 10.40 10.88 19.36
N GLN A 377 10.21 11.08 20.68
CA GLN A 377 10.98 12.09 21.47
C GLN A 377 12.48 11.82 21.56
N HIS A 378 12.91 10.58 21.33
CA HIS A 378 14.32 10.20 21.32
C HIS A 378 15.06 10.69 20.07
N LEU A 379 14.33 11.05 19.02
CA LEU A 379 14.90 11.63 17.80
C LEU A 379 14.98 13.15 17.92
N PRO A 380 16.07 13.76 17.44
CA PRO A 380 16.17 15.22 17.37
C PRO A 380 15.14 15.81 16.41
N GLU A 381 14.76 17.07 16.60
CA GLU A 381 13.73 17.73 15.77
C GLU A 381 14.08 17.76 14.27
N SER A 382 15.36 17.79 13.92
CA SER A 382 15.81 17.72 12.53
C SER A 382 15.56 16.37 11.85
N LYS A 383 15.35 15.30 12.64
CA LYS A 383 15.11 13.93 12.14
C LYS A 383 13.66 13.48 12.20
N LYS A 384 12.73 14.33 12.66
CA LYS A 384 11.33 13.96 12.70
C LYS A 384 10.46 15.08 12.16
N LYS A 385 9.40 14.72 11.44
CA LYS A 385 8.45 15.67 10.89
C LYS A 385 7.05 15.10 10.94
N LEU A 386 6.08 15.95 11.29
CA LEU A 386 4.65 15.63 11.21
C LEU A 386 4.01 16.48 10.10
N TRP A 387 3.22 15.83 9.25
CA TRP A 387 2.38 16.50 8.26
C TRP A 387 0.95 15.95 8.32
N VAL A 388 0.06 16.66 8.97
CA VAL A 388 -1.37 16.37 8.96
C VAL A 388 -2.02 17.22 7.87
N ALA A 389 -2.63 16.55 6.88
CA ALA A 389 -3.27 17.20 5.75
C ALA A 389 -4.78 17.32 5.95
N GLU A 390 -5.36 18.43 5.52
CA GLU A 390 -6.77 18.73 5.52
C GLU A 390 -7.20 19.22 4.14
N GLY A 391 -8.36 18.79 3.66
CA GLY A 391 -8.84 19.04 2.31
C GLY A 391 -8.30 18.01 1.30
N VAL A 392 -9.19 17.47 0.47
CA VAL A 392 -8.89 16.42 -0.51
C VAL A 392 -7.74 16.80 -1.44
N GLY A 393 -7.78 18.02 -1.99
CA GLY A 393 -6.74 18.54 -2.86
C GLY A 393 -5.39 18.81 -2.16
N GLN A 394 -5.34 18.73 -0.82
CA GLN A 394 -4.11 18.91 -0.05
C GLN A 394 -3.60 17.59 0.56
N GLY A 395 -4.24 16.44 0.24
CA GLY A 395 -3.89 15.13 0.74
C GLY A 395 -4.61 14.75 2.03
N GLY A 396 -5.80 15.30 2.27
CA GLY A 396 -6.62 14.99 3.46
C GLY A 396 -7.23 13.59 3.46
N LEU A 397 -7.24 12.88 2.33
CA LEU A 397 -7.72 11.49 2.28
C LEU A 397 -6.64 10.49 2.71
N GLN A 398 -7.08 9.32 3.19
CA GLN A 398 -6.21 8.22 3.58
C GLN A 398 -5.21 7.86 2.46
N ALA A 399 -3.95 7.59 2.83
CA ALA A 399 -2.85 7.28 1.92
C ALA A 399 -2.55 8.41 0.89
N LYS A 400 -3.11 9.61 1.11
CA LYS A 400 -3.03 10.76 0.19
C LYS A 400 -3.63 10.45 -1.19
N ILE A 401 -4.68 9.61 -1.22
CA ILE A 401 -5.40 9.28 -2.46
C ILE A 401 -5.93 10.57 -3.09
N GLY A 402 -5.83 10.68 -4.42
CA GLY A 402 -6.19 11.88 -5.17
C GLY A 402 -5.17 13.03 -5.09
N ALA A 403 -4.08 12.91 -4.29
CA ALA A 403 -3.08 13.96 -4.10
C ALA A 403 -1.63 13.46 -4.29
N ILE A 404 -1.40 12.58 -5.28
CA ILE A 404 -0.08 11.96 -5.55
C ILE A 404 1.01 13.02 -5.74
N GLY A 405 0.75 14.07 -6.52
CA GLY A 405 1.73 15.12 -6.79
C GLY A 405 2.19 15.85 -5.52
N ILE A 406 1.25 16.27 -4.67
CA ILE A 406 1.57 16.94 -3.40
C ILE A 406 2.29 15.99 -2.43
N LYS A 407 1.83 14.73 -2.34
CA LYS A 407 2.50 13.70 -1.54
C LYS A 407 3.95 13.54 -1.98
N GLN A 408 4.19 13.34 -3.27
CA GLN A 408 5.54 13.17 -3.81
C GLN A 408 6.39 14.41 -3.58
N GLN A 409 5.89 15.62 -3.84
CA GLN A 409 6.62 16.85 -3.61
C GLN A 409 7.11 16.96 -2.16
N ARG A 410 6.24 16.78 -1.17
CA ARG A 410 6.59 16.92 0.25
C ARG A 410 7.49 15.79 0.73
N MET A 411 7.21 14.57 0.29
CA MET A 411 7.98 13.39 0.66
C MET A 411 9.41 13.48 0.12
N PHE A 412 9.59 13.77 -1.18
CA PHE A 412 10.93 13.82 -1.77
C PHE A 412 11.74 15.02 -1.28
N ALA A 413 11.12 16.19 -1.08
CA ALA A 413 11.81 17.31 -0.48
C ALA A 413 12.38 16.98 0.91
N TRP A 414 11.62 16.24 1.72
CA TRP A 414 12.08 15.77 3.03
C TRP A 414 13.12 14.65 2.93
N LEU A 415 12.94 13.69 2.02
CA LEU A 415 13.92 12.62 1.79
C LEU A 415 15.26 13.16 1.29
N ASP A 416 15.25 14.12 0.37
CA ASP A 416 16.46 14.79 -0.14
C ASP A 416 17.25 15.43 1.02
N GLU A 417 16.56 16.10 1.95
CA GLU A 417 17.16 16.69 3.14
C GLU A 417 17.80 15.60 4.05
N GLN A 418 17.03 14.54 4.36
CA GLN A 418 17.50 13.52 5.32
C GLN A 418 18.60 12.62 4.75
N LEU A 419 18.57 12.33 3.45
CA LEU A 419 19.58 11.54 2.76
C LEU A 419 20.70 12.38 2.13
N GLN A 420 20.68 13.71 2.34
CA GLN A 420 21.68 14.67 1.85
C GLN A 420 21.83 14.63 0.31
N ILE A 421 20.71 14.42 -0.38
CA ILE A 421 20.68 14.37 -1.84
C ILE A 421 20.82 15.79 -2.41
N ARG A 422 21.79 15.97 -3.30
CA ARG A 422 21.98 17.22 -4.07
C ARG A 422 21.60 16.99 -5.52
N ARG A 423 20.72 17.83 -6.05
CA ARG A 423 20.26 17.80 -7.45
C ARG A 423 20.94 18.88 -8.26
#